data_497ceb78ff079ff5b1a76a2cc9e6e6a7
#
_entry.id   497ceb78ff079ff5b1a76a2cc9e6e6a7
#
_cell.length_a   1.000
_cell.length_b   1.000
_cell.length_c   1.000
_cell.angle_alpha   90.00
_cell.angle_beta   90.00
_cell.angle_gamma   90.00
#
_symmetry.space_group_name_H-M   'P 1'
#
loop_
_entity.id
_entity.type
_entity.pdbx_description
1 polymer ?
#
loop_
_entity_poly.entity_id
_entity_poly.type
_entity_poly.pdbx_seq_one_letter_code
_entity_poly.pdbx_strand_id
1 'polypeptide(L)'
;MNIFKNSRNPSIQPVRFFTAPLLLSSAGMFLDGYSLTVIAFAIILINPYFRLNTLESGLIIASVVLGSIIGALLIGYFSDVFGRKSVYILNMAVFVISGIVSALSVNFIMLFLSRIALGVAVGADYPVSNSYIAETAPEALRGKHLSFAGLSFGIGSIFSSLTAAALFPFGLEMWRFMLGIGVIPAFVVMFLRISMPESARWINAKRIKEKYKKNKLYIKGMFSKAHIKNTLLYSFIWFLYDIGAYGIGLLIPLIFKKSGFISNEENALITSLILLTGIASSAVGLLNIDRIGRKNIQLAGFAGMGISLFLIPYFYGTLAGLTAVIFIAEIFNSLASLTVGIFPAELSHTSFRSSAYGFSATAGKIGAVCGVLIMTYFVGNNKDLGYYAVAGLISAAFFLSFFLPETGNKRLDEIK
;
A
#
# COMPACT_ATOMS: atom_id res chain seq x y z
N MET A 1 62.93 -11.11 3.08
CA MET A 1 62.90 -11.64 1.68
C MET A 1 61.52 -12.23 1.42
N ASN A 2 60.71 -11.55 0.59
CA ASN A 2 59.46 -11.97 -0.07
C ASN A 2 58.37 -12.72 0.72
N ILE A 3 57.47 -12.01 1.36
CA ILE A 3 56.05 -12.42 1.57
C ILE A 3 55.16 -11.24 1.19
N PHE A 4 55.15 -10.85 -0.06
CA PHE A 4 54.13 -10.02 -0.69
C PHE A 4 53.91 -10.56 -2.10
N LYS A 5 52.99 -11.53 -2.22
CA LYS A 5 52.43 -11.87 -3.54
C LYS A 5 51.01 -12.37 -3.39
N ASN A 6 50.13 -11.65 -4.10
CA ASN A 6 48.79 -12.01 -4.55
C ASN A 6 47.61 -11.81 -3.56
N SER A 7 47.28 -10.56 -3.27
CA SER A 7 45.90 -10.17 -3.24
C SER A 7 45.44 -9.95 -4.71
N ARG A 8 45.02 -11.01 -5.39
CA ARG A 8 44.22 -10.88 -6.60
C ARG A 8 42.91 -10.18 -6.18
N ASN A 9 42.76 -8.93 -6.60
CA ASN A 9 41.48 -8.22 -6.56
C ASN A 9 40.38 -9.14 -7.08
N PRO A 10 39.35 -9.50 -6.29
CA PRO A 10 38.17 -10.11 -6.86
C PRO A 10 37.62 -9.06 -7.82
N SER A 11 37.59 -9.39 -9.10
CA SER A 11 37.01 -8.59 -10.16
C SER A 11 35.71 -7.98 -9.63
N ILE A 12 35.66 -6.65 -9.49
CA ILE A 12 34.45 -5.90 -9.15
C ILE A 12 33.52 -6.13 -10.34
N GLN A 13 32.70 -7.18 -10.27
CA GLN A 13 31.65 -7.35 -11.24
C GLN A 13 30.71 -6.14 -11.08
N PRO A 14 30.35 -5.47 -12.18
CA PRO A 14 29.46 -4.33 -12.10
C PRO A 14 28.16 -4.78 -11.42
N VAL A 15 27.83 -4.16 -10.29
CA VAL A 15 26.63 -4.50 -9.52
C VAL A 15 25.42 -4.12 -10.38
N ARG A 16 24.78 -5.12 -10.96
CA ARG A 16 23.60 -4.92 -11.81
C ARG A 16 22.45 -4.42 -10.94
N PHE A 17 21.88 -3.26 -11.28
CA PHE A 17 20.72 -2.73 -10.60
C PHE A 17 19.48 -3.63 -10.81
N PHE A 18 19.20 -3.96 -12.08
CA PHE A 18 18.07 -4.83 -12.41
C PHE A 18 18.45 -6.30 -12.27
N THR A 19 17.89 -6.94 -11.24
CA THR A 19 18.03 -8.37 -10.99
C THR A 19 16.67 -9.05 -11.11
N ALA A 20 16.62 -10.35 -11.44
CA ALA A 20 15.36 -11.09 -11.53
C ALA A 20 14.54 -11.04 -10.22
N PRO A 21 15.12 -11.18 -9.02
CA PRO A 21 14.42 -10.96 -7.76
C PRO A 21 13.74 -9.60 -7.65
N LEU A 22 14.46 -8.52 -8.01
CA LEU A 22 13.91 -7.17 -7.99
C LEU A 22 12.73 -7.03 -8.95
N LEU A 23 12.91 -7.43 -10.22
CA LEU A 23 11.89 -7.28 -11.25
C LEU A 23 10.62 -8.06 -10.92
N LEU A 24 10.75 -9.31 -10.46
CA LEU A 24 9.59 -10.17 -10.13
C LEU A 24 8.86 -9.75 -8.85
N SER A 25 9.59 -9.19 -7.88
CA SER A 25 8.98 -8.58 -6.69
C SER A 25 8.27 -7.26 -7.05
N SER A 26 8.91 -6.43 -7.85
CA SER A 26 8.33 -5.17 -8.33
C SER A 26 7.11 -5.39 -9.22
N ALA A 27 7.09 -6.46 -10.02
CA ALA A 27 5.92 -6.83 -10.81
C ALA A 27 4.73 -7.24 -9.91
N GLY A 28 4.97 -7.93 -8.78
CA GLY A 28 3.93 -8.18 -7.78
C GLY A 28 3.37 -6.88 -7.20
N MET A 29 4.23 -5.97 -6.76
CA MET A 29 3.84 -4.66 -6.24
C MET A 29 3.06 -3.83 -7.27
N PHE A 30 3.43 -3.90 -8.56
CA PHE A 30 2.67 -3.29 -9.65
C PHE A 30 1.25 -3.86 -9.74
N LEU A 31 1.10 -5.18 -9.66
CA LEU A 31 -0.20 -5.86 -9.70
C LEU A 31 -1.06 -5.51 -8.48
N ASP A 32 -0.45 -5.35 -7.31
CA ASP A 32 -1.14 -4.92 -6.10
C ASP A 32 -1.69 -3.50 -6.26
N GLY A 33 -0.87 -2.56 -6.75
CA GLY A 33 -1.29 -1.19 -7.06
C GLY A 33 -2.43 -1.14 -8.08
N TYR A 34 -2.30 -1.91 -9.16
CA TYR A 34 -3.35 -2.06 -10.16
C TYR A 34 -4.66 -2.54 -9.53
N SER A 35 -4.62 -3.64 -8.80
CA SER A 35 -5.81 -4.32 -8.27
C SER A 35 -6.52 -3.55 -7.18
N LEU A 36 -5.77 -2.81 -6.35
CA LEU A 36 -6.34 -1.92 -5.34
C LEU A 36 -7.03 -0.71 -5.96
N THR A 37 -6.46 -0.16 -7.04
CA THR A 37 -6.96 1.09 -7.62
C THR A 37 -8.04 0.86 -8.67
N VAL A 38 -7.98 -0.23 -9.45
CA VAL A 38 -8.91 -0.47 -10.56
C VAL A 38 -10.38 -0.55 -10.11
N ILE A 39 -10.64 -1.00 -8.88
CA ILE A 39 -12.01 -1.10 -8.35
C ILE A 39 -12.68 0.27 -8.19
N ALA A 40 -11.89 1.32 -7.93
CA ALA A 40 -12.37 2.68 -7.81
C ALA A 40 -13.01 3.20 -9.12
N PHE A 41 -12.55 2.71 -10.25
CA PHE A 41 -13.12 3.00 -11.58
C PHE A 41 -14.21 1.98 -11.94
N ALA A 42 -13.93 0.69 -11.77
CA ALA A 42 -14.87 -0.37 -12.11
C ALA A 42 -16.21 -0.22 -11.38
N ILE A 43 -16.22 0.29 -10.14
CA ILE A 43 -17.46 0.48 -9.35
C ILE A 43 -18.45 1.44 -10.03
N ILE A 44 -17.95 2.37 -10.85
CA ILE A 44 -18.81 3.29 -11.63
C ILE A 44 -19.71 2.51 -12.60
N LEU A 45 -19.22 1.40 -13.16
CA LEU A 45 -19.95 0.51 -14.07
C LEU A 45 -20.65 -0.62 -13.30
N ILE A 46 -20.06 -1.13 -12.23
CA ILE A 46 -20.60 -2.22 -11.40
C ILE A 46 -21.87 -1.79 -10.68
N ASN A 47 -21.92 -0.55 -10.14
CA ASN A 47 -23.09 -0.04 -9.43
C ASN A 47 -24.39 -0.11 -10.23
N PRO A 48 -24.47 0.43 -11.46
CA PRO A 48 -25.68 0.31 -12.26
C PRO A 48 -25.90 -1.13 -12.78
N TYR A 49 -24.82 -1.91 -13.01
CA TYR A 49 -24.88 -3.27 -13.51
C TYR A 49 -25.59 -4.22 -12.52
N PHE A 50 -25.17 -4.22 -11.25
CA PHE A 50 -25.76 -5.03 -10.18
C PHE A 50 -26.81 -4.30 -9.36
N ARG A 51 -27.08 -3.00 -9.63
CA ARG A 51 -28.01 -2.13 -8.89
C ARG A 51 -27.65 -2.08 -7.39
N LEU A 52 -26.36 -1.88 -7.10
CA LEU A 52 -25.85 -1.91 -5.74
C LEU A 52 -26.37 -0.71 -4.92
N ASN A 53 -26.67 -0.98 -3.65
CA ASN A 53 -26.88 0.09 -2.68
C ASN A 53 -25.56 0.68 -2.19
N THR A 54 -25.64 1.74 -1.39
CA THR A 54 -24.44 2.47 -0.90
C THR A 54 -23.52 1.58 -0.08
N LEU A 55 -24.07 0.71 0.78
CA LEU A 55 -23.29 -0.19 1.62
C LEU A 55 -22.57 -1.26 0.76
N GLU A 56 -23.29 -1.87 -0.17
CA GLU A 56 -22.73 -2.87 -1.09
C GLU A 56 -21.60 -2.28 -1.93
N SER A 57 -21.79 -1.05 -2.44
CA SER A 57 -20.73 -0.32 -3.16
C SER A 57 -19.49 -0.12 -2.29
N GLY A 58 -19.67 0.33 -1.05
CA GLY A 58 -18.58 0.50 -0.09
C GLY A 58 -17.86 -0.82 0.23
N LEU A 59 -18.61 -1.90 0.42
CA LEU A 59 -18.04 -3.23 0.67
C LEU A 59 -17.24 -3.75 -0.51
N ILE A 60 -17.68 -3.54 -1.76
CA ILE A 60 -16.91 -3.92 -2.96
C ILE A 60 -15.61 -3.11 -3.02
N ILE A 61 -15.64 -1.81 -2.80
CA ILE A 61 -14.43 -0.97 -2.82
C ILE A 61 -13.46 -1.40 -1.70
N ALA A 62 -13.98 -1.66 -0.49
CA ALA A 62 -13.17 -2.07 0.65
C ALA A 62 -12.70 -3.53 0.61
N SER A 63 -13.26 -4.38 -0.27
CA SER A 63 -13.09 -5.84 -0.25
C SER A 63 -11.62 -6.29 -0.32
N VAL A 64 -10.82 -5.69 -1.19
CA VAL A 64 -9.38 -6.02 -1.31
C VAL A 64 -8.62 -5.61 -0.06
N VAL A 65 -8.95 -4.47 0.52
CA VAL A 65 -8.33 -4.01 1.78
C VAL A 65 -8.71 -4.94 2.93
N LEU A 66 -9.97 -5.37 3.03
CA LEU A 66 -10.43 -6.38 3.99
C LEU A 66 -9.64 -7.68 3.87
N GLY A 67 -9.51 -8.20 2.65
CA GLY A 67 -8.73 -9.39 2.38
C GLY A 67 -7.25 -9.21 2.75
N SER A 68 -6.68 -8.02 2.50
CA SER A 68 -5.27 -7.74 2.75
C SER A 68 -4.91 -7.76 4.25
N ILE A 69 -5.85 -7.50 5.15
CA ILE A 69 -5.66 -7.68 6.60
C ILE A 69 -5.37 -9.15 6.90
N ILE A 70 -6.19 -10.05 6.36
CA ILE A 70 -6.05 -11.49 6.55
C ILE A 70 -4.73 -11.99 5.95
N GLY A 71 -4.43 -11.56 4.71
CA GLY A 71 -3.20 -11.92 4.01
C GLY A 71 -1.94 -11.50 4.76
N ALA A 72 -1.87 -10.26 5.20
CA ALA A 72 -0.71 -9.73 5.94
C ALA A 72 -0.48 -10.45 7.27
N LEU A 73 -1.56 -10.79 8.00
CA LEU A 73 -1.46 -11.49 9.28
C LEU A 73 -1.02 -12.95 9.14
N LEU A 74 -1.57 -13.66 8.15
CA LEU A 74 -1.35 -15.11 8.01
C LEU A 74 -0.05 -15.43 7.28
N ILE A 75 0.24 -14.69 6.20
CA ILE A 75 1.30 -15.08 5.27
C ILE A 75 2.71 -14.83 5.81
N GLY A 76 2.89 -13.86 6.70
CA GLY A 76 4.16 -13.70 7.42
C GLY A 76 4.56 -15.01 8.12
N TYR A 77 3.62 -15.64 8.82
CA TYR A 77 3.82 -16.93 9.47
C TYR A 77 4.04 -18.07 8.46
N PHE A 78 3.18 -18.19 7.45
CA PHE A 78 3.30 -19.24 6.44
C PHE A 78 4.61 -19.15 5.66
N SER A 79 5.08 -17.95 5.33
CA SER A 79 6.35 -17.77 4.61
C SER A 79 7.57 -18.15 5.46
N ASP A 80 7.48 -18.02 6.77
CA ASP A 80 8.53 -18.47 7.69
C ASP A 80 8.56 -20.00 7.85
N VAL A 81 7.43 -20.68 7.67
CA VAL A 81 7.28 -22.14 7.80
C VAL A 81 7.57 -22.87 6.49
N PHE A 82 6.91 -22.45 5.40
CA PHE A 82 6.93 -23.17 4.12
C PHE A 82 8.00 -22.66 3.14
N GLY A 83 8.63 -21.53 3.41
CA GLY A 83 9.61 -20.88 2.54
C GLY A 83 9.04 -19.73 1.74
N ARG A 84 9.92 -18.81 1.34
CA ARG A 84 9.53 -17.62 0.59
C ARG A 84 9.00 -17.97 -0.79
N LYS A 85 9.70 -18.87 -1.51
CA LYS A 85 9.34 -19.29 -2.86
C LYS A 85 7.95 -19.93 -2.93
N SER A 86 7.68 -20.91 -2.06
CA SER A 86 6.40 -21.65 -2.08
C SER A 86 5.22 -20.75 -1.83
N VAL A 87 5.33 -19.86 -0.84
CA VAL A 87 4.28 -18.87 -0.52
C VAL A 87 4.13 -17.85 -1.66
N TYR A 88 5.22 -17.46 -2.30
CA TYR A 88 5.23 -16.51 -3.40
C TYR A 88 4.51 -17.01 -4.65
N ILE A 89 4.65 -18.31 -4.97
CA ILE A 89 3.94 -18.95 -6.09
C ILE A 89 2.46 -19.14 -5.73
N LEU A 90 2.16 -19.67 -4.55
CA LEU A 90 0.79 -19.87 -4.08
C LEU A 90 0.00 -18.56 -4.07
N ASN A 91 0.66 -17.48 -3.62
CA ASN A 91 0.07 -16.15 -3.58
C ASN A 91 -0.36 -15.67 -4.99
N MET A 92 0.51 -15.84 -5.99
CA MET A 92 0.16 -15.49 -7.38
C MET A 92 -0.93 -16.40 -7.95
N ALA A 93 -0.97 -17.67 -7.59
CA ALA A 93 -2.05 -18.56 -8.00
C ALA A 93 -3.41 -18.09 -7.44
N VAL A 94 -3.47 -17.72 -6.16
CA VAL A 94 -4.68 -17.13 -5.55
C VAL A 94 -5.06 -15.83 -6.26
N PHE A 95 -4.08 -14.97 -6.56
CA PHE A 95 -4.31 -13.71 -7.29
C PHE A 95 -4.94 -13.97 -8.67
N VAL A 96 -4.39 -14.89 -9.46
CA VAL A 96 -4.87 -15.25 -10.79
C VAL A 96 -6.30 -15.81 -10.73
N ILE A 97 -6.54 -16.81 -9.87
CA ILE A 97 -7.85 -17.45 -9.73
C ILE A 97 -8.89 -16.42 -9.29
N SER A 98 -8.58 -15.63 -8.27
CA SER A 98 -9.48 -14.61 -7.74
C SER A 98 -9.77 -13.51 -8.76
N GLY A 99 -8.78 -13.12 -9.56
CA GLY A 99 -8.94 -12.14 -10.64
C GLY A 99 -9.88 -12.65 -11.73
N ILE A 100 -9.72 -13.91 -12.16
CA ILE A 100 -10.63 -14.56 -13.13
C ILE A 100 -12.06 -14.59 -12.56
N VAL A 101 -12.23 -15.08 -11.33
CA VAL A 101 -13.55 -15.18 -10.69
C VAL A 101 -14.18 -13.79 -10.52
N SER A 102 -13.39 -12.76 -10.21
CA SER A 102 -13.88 -11.38 -10.13
C SER A 102 -14.41 -10.89 -11.47
N ALA A 103 -13.66 -11.13 -12.56
CA ALA A 103 -14.07 -10.72 -13.91
C ALA A 103 -15.33 -11.46 -14.40
N LEU A 104 -15.51 -12.72 -14.00
CA LEU A 104 -16.64 -13.58 -14.38
C LEU A 104 -17.81 -13.50 -13.39
N SER A 105 -17.78 -12.61 -12.40
CA SER A 105 -18.81 -12.52 -11.37
C SER A 105 -20.17 -12.19 -11.96
N VAL A 106 -21.20 -12.90 -11.47
CA VAL A 106 -22.60 -12.76 -11.93
C VAL A 106 -23.48 -12.10 -10.87
N ASN A 107 -22.99 -11.92 -9.66
CA ASN A 107 -23.72 -11.27 -8.57
C ASN A 107 -22.75 -10.60 -7.57
N PHE A 108 -23.30 -9.79 -6.68
CA PHE A 108 -22.56 -9.08 -5.63
C PHE A 108 -21.71 -10.01 -4.75
N ILE A 109 -22.30 -11.13 -4.28
CA ILE A 109 -21.62 -12.04 -3.34
C ILE A 109 -20.38 -12.66 -3.98
N MET A 110 -20.50 -13.14 -5.21
CA MET A 110 -19.39 -13.74 -5.96
C MET A 110 -18.27 -12.72 -6.19
N LEU A 111 -18.62 -11.49 -6.57
CA LEU A 111 -17.65 -10.40 -6.76
C LEU A 111 -16.99 -10.06 -5.42
N PHE A 112 -17.76 -9.87 -4.36
CA PHE A 112 -17.24 -9.50 -3.04
C PHE A 112 -16.26 -10.53 -2.50
N LEU A 113 -16.64 -11.82 -2.51
CA LEU A 113 -15.77 -12.90 -2.00
C LEU A 113 -14.51 -13.09 -2.85
N SER A 114 -14.63 -13.01 -4.18
CA SER A 114 -13.47 -13.10 -5.05
C SER A 114 -12.49 -11.93 -4.86
N ARG A 115 -13.00 -10.73 -4.61
CA ARG A 115 -12.19 -9.55 -4.30
C ARG A 115 -11.52 -9.65 -2.91
N ILE A 116 -12.19 -10.24 -1.91
CA ILE A 116 -11.55 -10.56 -0.61
C ILE A 116 -10.42 -11.56 -0.82
N ALA A 117 -10.65 -12.65 -1.57
CA ALA A 117 -9.60 -13.63 -1.85
C ALA A 117 -8.40 -13.02 -2.59
N LEU A 118 -8.66 -12.14 -3.56
CA LEU A 118 -7.61 -11.36 -4.23
C LEU A 118 -6.89 -10.45 -3.23
N GLY A 119 -7.63 -9.84 -2.29
CA GLY A 119 -7.06 -9.04 -1.21
C GLY A 119 -6.12 -9.84 -0.29
N VAL A 120 -6.46 -11.08 0.02
CA VAL A 120 -5.55 -11.98 0.77
C VAL A 120 -4.23 -12.14 0.03
N ALA A 121 -4.26 -12.29 -1.30
CA ALA A 121 -3.05 -12.36 -2.11
C ALA A 121 -2.26 -11.04 -2.09
N VAL A 122 -2.90 -9.90 -2.27
CA VAL A 122 -2.29 -8.57 -2.21
C VAL A 122 -1.63 -8.33 -0.84
N GLY A 123 -2.36 -8.62 0.25
CA GLY A 123 -1.82 -8.47 1.61
C GLY A 123 -0.64 -9.37 1.93
N ALA A 124 -0.58 -10.51 1.26
CA ALA A 124 0.51 -11.48 1.37
C ALA A 124 1.76 -11.08 0.57
N ASP A 125 1.58 -10.49 -0.62
CA ASP A 125 2.71 -10.17 -1.51
C ASP A 125 3.63 -9.11 -0.89
N TYR A 126 3.09 -8.11 -0.25
CA TYR A 126 3.86 -6.99 0.30
C TYR A 126 4.97 -7.41 1.27
N PRO A 127 4.70 -8.17 2.36
CA PRO A 127 5.76 -8.61 3.27
C PRO A 127 6.72 -9.62 2.63
N VAL A 128 6.24 -10.49 1.75
CA VAL A 128 7.08 -11.50 1.09
C VAL A 128 8.03 -10.85 0.08
N SER A 129 7.52 -9.94 -0.78
CA SER A 129 8.31 -9.20 -1.77
C SER A 129 9.39 -8.35 -1.11
N ASN A 130 9.03 -7.56 -0.10
CA ASN A 130 10.00 -6.73 0.61
C ASN A 130 11.08 -7.55 1.34
N SER A 131 10.69 -8.66 1.98
CA SER A 131 11.64 -9.58 2.61
C SER A 131 12.57 -10.21 1.58
N TYR A 132 12.04 -10.67 0.46
CA TYR A 132 12.84 -11.30 -0.59
C TYR A 132 13.83 -10.33 -1.21
N ILE A 133 13.41 -9.08 -1.51
CA ILE A 133 14.31 -8.01 -1.96
C ILE A 133 15.39 -7.73 -0.91
N ALA A 134 15.02 -7.57 0.36
CA ALA A 134 15.97 -7.28 1.43
C ALA A 134 17.01 -8.39 1.64
N GLU A 135 16.63 -9.66 1.37
CA GLU A 135 17.49 -10.82 1.50
C GLU A 135 18.40 -11.05 0.29
N THR A 136 17.97 -10.64 -0.91
CA THR A 136 18.69 -10.91 -2.18
C THR A 136 19.39 -9.70 -2.77
N ALA A 137 19.03 -8.49 -2.39
CA ALA A 137 19.63 -7.27 -2.90
C ALA A 137 21.07 -7.09 -2.38
N PRO A 138 21.98 -6.57 -3.22
CA PRO A 138 23.29 -6.09 -2.79
C PRO A 138 23.13 -5.03 -1.69
N GLU A 139 23.99 -5.06 -0.66
CA GLU A 139 23.87 -4.16 0.50
C GLU A 139 23.82 -2.68 0.10
N ALA A 140 24.68 -2.25 -0.83
CA ALA A 140 24.75 -0.88 -1.32
C ALA A 140 23.50 -0.44 -2.12
N LEU A 141 22.69 -1.37 -2.63
CA LEU A 141 21.51 -1.09 -3.48
C LEU A 141 20.19 -1.46 -2.79
N ARG A 142 20.20 -2.05 -1.58
CA ARG A 142 19.00 -2.56 -0.91
C ARG A 142 17.91 -1.50 -0.76
N GLY A 143 18.27 -0.31 -0.29
CA GLY A 143 17.31 0.80 -0.16
C GLY A 143 16.71 1.21 -1.51
N LYS A 144 17.54 1.33 -2.54
CA LYS A 144 17.08 1.66 -3.89
C LYS A 144 16.15 0.60 -4.48
N HIS A 145 16.42 -0.68 -4.23
CA HIS A 145 15.58 -1.79 -4.67
C HIS A 145 14.20 -1.77 -3.98
N LEU A 146 14.17 -1.52 -2.67
CA LEU A 146 12.90 -1.40 -1.92
C LEU A 146 12.09 -0.18 -2.40
N SER A 147 12.76 0.95 -2.65
CA SER A 147 12.11 2.15 -3.20
C SER A 147 11.56 1.90 -4.60
N PHE A 148 12.29 1.19 -5.46
CA PHE A 148 11.83 0.84 -6.81
C PHE A 148 10.58 -0.05 -6.77
N ALA A 149 10.53 -1.01 -5.85
CA ALA A 149 9.33 -1.84 -5.63
C ALA A 149 8.13 -0.98 -5.19
N GLY A 150 8.32 -0.04 -4.26
CA GLY A 150 7.28 0.90 -3.84
C GLY A 150 6.77 1.79 -4.98
N LEU A 151 7.68 2.30 -5.82
CA LEU A 151 7.31 3.06 -7.03
C LEU A 151 6.49 2.21 -8.01
N SER A 152 6.80 0.92 -8.14
CA SER A 152 6.06 -0.01 -9.02
C SER A 152 4.59 -0.14 -8.62
N PHE A 153 4.26 -0.07 -7.33
CA PHE A 153 2.87 0.01 -6.84
C PHE A 153 2.16 1.25 -7.40
N GLY A 154 2.76 2.43 -7.30
CA GLY A 154 2.20 3.67 -7.84
C GLY A 154 2.02 3.62 -9.36
N ILE A 155 2.99 3.05 -10.09
CA ILE A 155 2.90 2.85 -11.54
C ILE A 155 1.72 1.92 -11.88
N GLY A 156 1.50 0.85 -11.11
CA GLY A 156 0.36 -0.05 -11.25
C GLY A 156 -0.98 0.68 -11.04
N SER A 157 -1.05 1.57 -10.06
CA SER A 157 -2.22 2.41 -9.80
C SER A 157 -2.51 3.36 -10.97
N ILE A 158 -1.49 4.01 -11.54
CA ILE A 158 -1.64 4.84 -12.75
C ILE A 158 -2.09 3.98 -13.94
N PHE A 159 -1.49 2.81 -14.11
CA PHE A 159 -1.87 1.91 -15.20
C PHE A 159 -3.33 1.46 -15.10
N SER A 160 -3.87 1.28 -13.88
CA SER A 160 -5.29 0.95 -13.68
C SER A 160 -6.21 2.09 -14.13
N SER A 161 -5.86 3.34 -13.86
CA SER A 161 -6.65 4.49 -14.31
C SER A 161 -6.60 4.70 -15.82
N LEU A 162 -5.42 4.52 -16.45
CA LEU A 162 -5.31 4.56 -17.91
C LEU A 162 -6.09 3.41 -18.58
N THR A 163 -6.08 2.21 -17.99
CA THR A 163 -6.90 1.08 -18.43
C THR A 163 -8.39 1.43 -18.35
N ALA A 164 -8.82 2.07 -17.27
CA ALA A 164 -10.20 2.50 -17.13
C ALA A 164 -10.58 3.55 -18.18
N ALA A 165 -9.71 4.55 -18.41
CA ALA A 165 -9.92 5.56 -19.46
C ALA A 165 -10.12 4.92 -20.84
N ALA A 166 -9.28 3.94 -21.17
CA ALA A 166 -9.35 3.24 -22.45
C ALA A 166 -10.61 2.36 -22.60
N LEU A 167 -11.14 1.82 -21.49
CA LEU A 167 -12.26 0.87 -21.53
C LEU A 167 -13.63 1.52 -21.34
N PHE A 168 -13.75 2.67 -20.68
CA PHE A 168 -15.03 3.34 -20.44
C PHE A 168 -15.90 3.55 -21.70
N PRO A 169 -15.34 3.93 -22.88
CA PRO A 169 -16.14 4.14 -24.09
C PRO A 169 -16.89 2.91 -24.59
N PHE A 170 -16.46 1.70 -24.21
CA PHE A 170 -17.02 0.45 -24.72
C PHE A 170 -18.24 -0.08 -23.93
N GLY A 171 -18.66 0.62 -22.89
CA GLY A 171 -19.92 0.36 -22.20
C GLY A 171 -19.82 -0.39 -20.87
N LEU A 172 -21.02 -0.81 -20.36
CA LEU A 172 -21.15 -1.27 -18.98
C LEU A 172 -20.38 -2.55 -18.65
N GLU A 173 -20.26 -3.48 -19.60
CA GLU A 173 -19.56 -4.76 -19.38
C GLU A 173 -18.03 -4.62 -19.20
N MET A 174 -17.47 -3.44 -19.48
CA MET A 174 -16.03 -3.22 -19.45
C MET A 174 -15.42 -3.31 -18.06
N TRP A 175 -16.22 -3.24 -16.98
CA TRP A 175 -15.71 -3.52 -15.64
C TRP A 175 -15.09 -4.93 -15.50
N ARG A 176 -15.58 -5.90 -16.28
CA ARG A 176 -15.04 -7.27 -16.32
C ARG A 176 -13.61 -7.27 -16.85
N PHE A 177 -13.38 -6.55 -17.95
CA PHE A 177 -12.06 -6.40 -18.56
C PHE A 177 -11.13 -5.57 -17.66
N MET A 178 -11.63 -4.50 -17.02
CA MET A 178 -10.85 -3.74 -16.03
C MET A 178 -10.34 -4.65 -14.91
N LEU A 179 -11.17 -5.55 -14.37
CA LEU A 179 -10.76 -6.49 -13.32
C LEU A 179 -9.90 -7.64 -13.86
N GLY A 180 -10.13 -8.07 -15.12
CA GLY A 180 -9.49 -9.23 -15.75
C GLY A 180 -8.10 -8.94 -16.33
N ILE A 181 -7.81 -7.73 -16.80
CA ILE A 181 -6.52 -7.40 -17.45
C ILE A 181 -5.33 -7.71 -16.55
N GLY A 182 -5.43 -7.46 -15.23
CA GLY A 182 -4.39 -7.78 -14.27
C GLY A 182 -4.04 -9.27 -14.16
N VAL A 183 -4.93 -10.16 -14.59
CA VAL A 183 -4.72 -11.61 -14.56
C VAL A 183 -3.61 -12.05 -15.51
N ILE A 184 -3.53 -11.44 -16.71
CA ILE A 184 -2.53 -11.81 -17.72
C ILE A 184 -1.11 -11.62 -17.21
N PRO A 185 -0.68 -10.41 -16.76
CA PRO A 185 0.65 -10.24 -16.21
C PRO A 185 0.86 -11.03 -14.90
N ALA A 186 -0.18 -11.22 -14.07
CA ALA A 186 -0.06 -12.06 -12.87
C ALA A 186 0.26 -13.51 -13.20
N PHE A 187 -0.37 -14.07 -14.25
CA PHE A 187 -0.09 -15.41 -14.73
C PHE A 187 1.37 -15.53 -15.22
N VAL A 188 1.86 -14.57 -16.00
CA VAL A 188 3.26 -14.52 -16.43
C VAL A 188 4.22 -14.45 -15.24
N VAL A 189 3.95 -13.55 -14.29
CA VAL A 189 4.77 -13.40 -13.08
C VAL A 189 4.77 -14.68 -12.25
N MET A 190 3.63 -15.38 -12.13
CA MET A 190 3.53 -16.66 -11.44
C MET A 190 4.51 -17.69 -12.02
N PHE A 191 4.52 -17.87 -13.35
CA PHE A 191 5.44 -18.80 -14.01
C PHE A 191 6.90 -18.39 -13.85
N LEU A 192 7.20 -17.11 -13.98
CA LEU A 192 8.58 -16.61 -13.78
C LEU A 192 9.06 -16.80 -12.35
N ARG A 193 8.17 -16.69 -11.35
CA ARG A 193 8.50 -16.96 -9.94
C ARG A 193 8.83 -18.43 -9.66
N ILE A 194 8.37 -19.38 -10.48
CA ILE A 194 8.74 -20.80 -10.35
C ILE A 194 10.24 -21.02 -10.52
N SER A 195 10.88 -20.25 -11.39
CA SER A 195 12.33 -20.31 -11.64
C SER A 195 13.18 -19.61 -10.56
N MET A 196 12.57 -18.84 -9.65
CA MET A 196 13.32 -18.14 -8.60
C MET A 196 13.92 -19.11 -7.58
N PRO A 197 15.15 -18.90 -7.10
CA PRO A 197 15.72 -19.69 -6.02
C PRO A 197 15.03 -19.37 -4.68
N GLU A 198 15.04 -20.33 -3.74
CA GLU A 198 14.66 -20.04 -2.37
C GLU A 198 15.71 -19.12 -1.71
N SER A 199 15.29 -18.28 -0.76
CA SER A 199 16.19 -17.39 -0.04
C SER A 199 17.27 -18.16 0.73
N ALA A 200 18.53 -17.89 0.43
CA ALA A 200 19.67 -18.50 1.13
C ALA A 200 19.64 -18.19 2.65
N ARG A 201 19.17 -16.98 3.02
CA ARG A 201 19.03 -16.60 4.43
C ARG A 201 17.94 -17.40 5.12
N TRP A 202 16.82 -17.68 4.44
CA TRP A 202 15.76 -18.54 4.98
C TRP A 202 16.25 -19.98 5.17
N ILE A 203 16.95 -20.55 4.17
CA ILE A 203 17.51 -21.91 4.26
C ILE A 203 18.45 -22.01 5.48
N ASN A 204 19.33 -21.04 5.66
CA ASN A 204 20.24 -21.02 6.81
C ASN A 204 19.49 -20.82 8.14
N ALA A 205 18.50 -19.92 8.18
CA ALA A 205 17.68 -19.70 9.38
C ALA A 205 16.89 -20.96 9.77
N LYS A 206 16.35 -21.69 8.80
CA LYS A 206 15.65 -22.97 9.03
C LYS A 206 16.59 -24.01 9.65
N ARG A 207 17.80 -24.17 9.10
CA ARG A 207 18.83 -25.08 9.66
C ARG A 207 19.19 -24.72 11.11
N ILE A 208 19.31 -23.43 11.43
CA ILE A 208 19.61 -22.95 12.78
C ILE A 208 18.43 -23.20 13.73
N LYS A 209 17.17 -22.93 13.29
CA LYS A 209 15.95 -23.20 14.09
C LYS A 209 15.82 -24.69 14.44
N GLU A 210 16.03 -25.56 13.47
CA GLU A 210 16.02 -27.03 13.68
C GLU A 210 17.08 -27.46 14.70
N LYS A 211 18.26 -26.84 14.70
CA LYS A 211 19.35 -27.13 15.62
C LYS A 211 19.11 -26.65 17.08
N TYR A 212 18.42 -25.49 17.25
CA TYR A 212 18.36 -24.81 18.55
C TYR A 212 16.98 -24.75 19.20
N LYS A 213 15.89 -25.29 18.60
CA LYS A 213 14.51 -25.31 19.14
C LYS A 213 14.04 -23.97 19.79
N LYS A 214 14.51 -22.82 19.33
CA LYS A 214 14.14 -21.52 19.89
C LYS A 214 12.96 -20.89 19.15
N ASN A 215 11.77 -21.11 19.66
CA ASN A 215 10.58 -20.33 19.30
C ASN A 215 10.12 -19.53 20.53
N LYS A 216 10.37 -18.23 20.55
CA LYS A 216 9.60 -17.31 21.40
C LYS A 216 9.16 -16.13 20.54
N LEU A 217 7.86 -16.04 20.28
CA LEU A 217 7.24 -14.83 19.76
C LEU A 217 7.41 -13.72 20.82
N TYR A 218 8.18 -12.69 20.50
CA TYR A 218 8.40 -11.54 21.37
C TYR A 218 7.24 -10.51 21.34
N ILE A 219 6.01 -10.94 21.00
CA ILE A 219 4.81 -10.07 20.98
C ILE A 219 4.59 -9.40 22.34
N LYS A 220 4.91 -10.09 23.45
CA LYS A 220 4.76 -9.50 24.79
C LYS A 220 5.62 -8.27 25.03
N GLY A 221 6.75 -8.11 24.33
CA GLY A 221 7.65 -6.99 24.50
C GLY A 221 7.04 -5.64 24.07
N MET A 222 6.29 -5.62 22.97
CA MET A 222 5.68 -4.39 22.44
C MET A 222 4.56 -3.85 23.34
N PHE A 223 3.91 -4.72 24.14
CA PHE A 223 2.88 -4.35 25.12
C PHE A 223 3.43 -4.19 26.54
N SER A 224 4.74 -4.19 26.73
CA SER A 224 5.33 -3.90 28.03
C SER A 224 5.07 -2.42 28.43
N LYS A 225 5.08 -2.13 29.74
CA LYS A 225 4.85 -0.76 30.27
C LYS A 225 5.77 0.28 29.65
N ALA A 226 6.98 -0.11 29.25
CA ALA A 226 7.97 0.79 28.65
C ALA A 226 7.64 1.15 27.19
N HIS A 227 6.96 0.28 26.44
CA HIS A 227 6.81 0.44 24.99
C HIS A 227 5.36 0.62 24.53
N ILE A 228 4.37 0.24 25.36
CA ILE A 228 2.95 0.23 24.97
C ILE A 228 2.44 1.61 24.52
N LYS A 229 2.89 2.68 25.21
CA LYS A 229 2.48 4.05 24.88
C LYS A 229 2.87 4.43 23.44
N ASN A 230 4.11 4.20 23.07
CA ASN A 230 4.61 4.49 21.72
C ASN A 230 3.94 3.56 20.69
N THR A 231 3.82 2.26 21.01
CA THR A 231 3.17 1.28 20.13
C THR A 231 1.73 1.68 19.81
N LEU A 232 0.94 2.05 20.80
CA LEU A 232 -0.44 2.50 20.59
C LEU A 232 -0.50 3.83 19.87
N LEU A 233 0.40 4.77 20.20
CA LEU A 233 0.41 6.11 19.61
C LEU A 233 0.64 6.06 18.09
N TYR A 234 1.75 5.46 17.64
CA TYR A 234 2.03 5.43 16.21
C TYR A 234 1.05 4.51 15.43
N SER A 235 0.53 3.44 16.07
CA SER A 235 -0.49 2.59 15.45
C SER A 235 -1.81 3.31 15.28
N PHE A 236 -2.22 4.13 16.25
CA PHE A 236 -3.45 4.90 16.18
C PHE A 236 -3.32 6.07 15.19
N ILE A 237 -2.15 6.71 15.11
CA ILE A 237 -1.87 7.70 14.07
C ILE A 237 -2.00 7.06 12.68
N TRP A 238 -1.45 5.86 12.47
CA TRP A 238 -1.58 5.15 11.19
C TRP A 238 -3.03 4.79 10.87
N PHE A 239 -3.78 4.31 11.88
CA PHE A 239 -5.21 4.05 11.73
C PHE A 239 -5.99 5.29 11.27
N LEU A 240 -5.78 6.45 11.92
CA LEU A 240 -6.44 7.70 11.55
C LEU A 240 -6.03 8.18 10.15
N TYR A 241 -4.74 8.07 9.84
CA TYR A 241 -4.22 8.41 8.52
C TYR A 241 -4.88 7.60 7.41
N ASP A 242 -4.93 6.28 7.57
CA ASP A 242 -5.48 5.40 6.52
C ASP A 242 -7.00 5.59 6.35
N ILE A 243 -7.74 6.04 7.36
CA ILE A 243 -9.14 6.48 7.19
C ILE A 243 -9.22 7.56 6.11
N GLY A 244 -8.37 8.57 6.19
CA GLY A 244 -8.35 9.65 5.19
C GLY A 244 -7.78 9.22 3.85
N ALA A 245 -6.63 8.57 3.86
CA ALA A 245 -5.89 8.20 2.66
C ALA A 245 -6.71 7.25 1.75
N TYR A 246 -7.27 6.19 2.32
CA TYR A 246 -8.08 5.23 1.56
C TYR A 246 -9.52 5.70 1.38
N GLY A 247 -10.09 6.39 2.40
CA GLY A 247 -11.45 6.91 2.32
C GLY A 247 -11.64 7.95 1.21
N ILE A 248 -10.61 8.76 0.93
CA ILE A 248 -10.65 9.71 -0.19
C ILE A 248 -10.00 9.09 -1.43
N GLY A 249 -8.81 8.52 -1.31
CA GLY A 249 -8.01 8.07 -2.47
C GLY A 249 -8.73 7.06 -3.35
N LEU A 250 -9.38 6.04 -2.78
CA LEU A 250 -10.17 5.06 -3.54
C LEU A 250 -11.52 5.61 -4.02
N LEU A 251 -11.97 6.76 -3.52
CA LEU A 251 -13.23 7.34 -3.92
C LEU A 251 -13.09 8.54 -4.87
N ILE A 252 -11.86 8.98 -5.20
CA ILE A 252 -11.63 10.07 -6.15
C ILE A 252 -12.45 9.90 -7.44
N PRO A 253 -12.45 8.73 -8.12
CA PRO A 253 -13.25 8.55 -9.33
C PRO A 253 -14.76 8.68 -9.07
N LEU A 254 -15.25 8.21 -7.93
CA LEU A 254 -16.66 8.32 -7.57
C LEU A 254 -17.04 9.76 -7.22
N ILE A 255 -16.13 10.51 -6.60
CA ILE A 255 -16.31 11.95 -6.29
C ILE A 255 -16.45 12.75 -7.59
N PHE A 256 -15.56 12.55 -8.56
CA PHE A 256 -15.65 13.19 -9.88
C PHE A 256 -16.88 12.76 -10.66
N LYS A 257 -17.24 11.47 -10.62
CA LYS A 257 -18.47 10.97 -11.25
C LYS A 257 -19.72 11.67 -10.70
N LYS A 258 -19.80 11.86 -9.37
CA LYS A 258 -20.92 12.53 -8.72
C LYS A 258 -20.94 14.03 -8.90
N SER A 259 -19.80 14.67 -9.19
CA SER A 259 -19.76 16.10 -9.52
C SER A 259 -20.46 16.43 -10.85
N GLY A 260 -20.51 15.47 -11.77
CA GLY A 260 -21.19 15.60 -13.07
C GLY A 260 -20.46 16.49 -14.08
N PHE A 261 -19.25 16.98 -13.78
CA PHE A 261 -18.54 17.93 -14.62
C PHE A 261 -17.82 17.29 -15.82
N ILE A 262 -17.49 16.00 -15.73
CA ILE A 262 -16.60 15.32 -16.68
C ILE A 262 -17.11 13.93 -17.03
N SER A 263 -16.72 13.44 -18.20
CA SER A 263 -16.94 12.09 -18.62
C SER A 263 -16.17 11.06 -17.76
N ASN A 264 -16.49 9.79 -17.87
CA ASN A 264 -15.76 8.76 -17.13
C ASN A 264 -14.31 8.64 -17.59
N GLU A 265 -14.05 8.87 -18.88
CA GLU A 265 -12.72 8.87 -19.49
C GLU A 265 -11.86 10.02 -18.96
N GLU A 266 -12.40 11.23 -18.96
CA GLU A 266 -11.72 12.41 -18.42
C GLU A 266 -11.43 12.26 -16.94
N ASN A 267 -12.38 11.71 -16.17
CA ASN A 267 -12.20 11.38 -14.77
C ASN A 267 -11.01 10.44 -14.56
N ALA A 268 -10.91 9.37 -15.34
CA ALA A 268 -9.80 8.44 -15.23
C ALA A 268 -8.45 9.09 -15.61
N LEU A 269 -8.41 9.94 -16.63
CA LEU A 269 -7.21 10.68 -17.01
C LEU A 269 -6.77 11.70 -15.95
N ILE A 270 -7.71 12.47 -15.39
CA ILE A 270 -7.42 13.42 -14.31
C ILE A 270 -6.90 12.66 -13.08
N THR A 271 -7.52 11.53 -12.74
CA THR A 271 -7.06 10.70 -11.62
C THR A 271 -5.65 10.14 -11.87
N SER A 272 -5.29 9.80 -13.12
CA SER A 272 -3.91 9.41 -13.47
C SER A 272 -2.91 10.50 -13.17
N LEU A 273 -3.24 11.76 -13.48
CA LEU A 273 -2.37 12.90 -13.19
C LEU A 273 -2.26 13.17 -11.68
N ILE A 274 -3.34 13.00 -10.93
CA ILE A 274 -3.34 13.09 -9.46
C ILE A 274 -2.39 12.05 -8.87
N LEU A 275 -2.49 10.78 -9.29
CA LEU A 275 -1.62 9.71 -8.83
C LEU A 275 -0.15 9.95 -9.20
N LEU A 276 0.12 10.48 -10.39
CA LEU A 276 1.47 10.88 -10.83
C LEU A 276 2.04 11.96 -9.92
N THR A 277 1.22 12.93 -9.52
CA THR A 277 1.62 13.99 -8.58
C THR A 277 2.01 13.40 -7.22
N GLY A 278 1.28 12.38 -6.75
CA GLY A 278 1.61 11.63 -5.53
C GLY A 278 2.99 10.95 -5.61
N ILE A 279 3.30 10.29 -6.73
CA ILE A 279 4.62 9.69 -6.96
C ILE A 279 5.72 10.76 -6.95
N ALA A 280 5.52 11.89 -7.64
CA ALA A 280 6.48 12.99 -7.68
C ALA A 280 6.70 13.60 -6.27
N SER A 281 5.63 13.82 -5.52
CA SER A 281 5.68 14.30 -4.13
C SER A 281 6.44 13.35 -3.21
N SER A 282 6.17 12.04 -3.33
CA SER A 282 6.89 11.02 -2.58
C SER A 282 8.39 11.02 -2.90
N ALA A 283 8.77 11.17 -4.17
CA ALA A 283 10.18 11.26 -4.57
C ALA A 283 10.88 12.48 -3.95
N VAL A 284 10.24 13.66 -4.01
CA VAL A 284 10.75 14.88 -3.38
C VAL A 284 10.85 14.72 -1.86
N GLY A 285 9.85 14.13 -1.23
CA GLY A 285 9.85 13.84 0.20
C GLY A 285 11.01 12.93 0.61
N LEU A 286 11.24 11.84 -0.12
CA LEU A 286 12.35 10.90 0.12
C LEU A 286 13.73 11.55 0.02
N LEU A 287 13.93 12.45 -0.95
CA LEU A 287 15.19 13.17 -1.12
C LEU A 287 15.49 14.14 0.04
N ASN A 288 14.45 14.61 0.74
CA ASN A 288 14.56 15.63 1.77
C ASN A 288 14.30 15.11 3.20
N ILE A 289 13.87 13.86 3.37
CA ILE A 289 13.42 13.31 4.65
C ILE A 289 14.48 13.35 5.75
N ASP A 290 15.75 13.18 5.39
CA ASP A 290 16.87 13.25 6.33
C ASP A 290 17.23 14.71 6.71
N ARG A 291 16.94 15.69 5.84
CA ARG A 291 17.22 17.10 6.09
C ARG A 291 16.11 17.78 6.90
N ILE A 292 14.86 17.50 6.55
CA ILE A 292 13.67 18.13 7.16
C ILE A 292 13.29 17.44 8.48
N GLY A 293 13.55 16.13 8.57
CA GLY A 293 13.12 15.29 9.68
C GLY A 293 11.78 14.59 9.42
N ARG A 294 11.64 13.39 10.01
CA ARG A 294 10.45 12.53 9.80
C ARG A 294 9.19 13.17 10.37
N LYS A 295 9.30 13.73 11.59
CA LYS A 295 8.17 14.37 12.27
C LYS A 295 7.67 15.60 11.53
N ASN A 296 8.57 16.45 11.04
CA ASN A 296 8.19 17.67 10.33
C ASN A 296 7.49 17.36 9.00
N ILE A 297 7.97 16.35 8.25
CA ILE A 297 7.31 15.91 7.00
C ILE A 297 5.93 15.33 7.31
N GLN A 298 5.78 14.53 8.39
CA GLN A 298 4.48 14.00 8.79
C GLN A 298 3.50 15.11 9.18
N LEU A 299 3.95 16.07 9.97
CA LEU A 299 3.12 17.22 10.37
C LEU A 299 2.69 18.05 9.16
N ALA A 300 3.62 18.37 8.25
CA ALA A 300 3.29 19.07 7.02
C ALA A 300 2.28 18.28 6.16
N GLY A 301 2.49 16.96 6.03
CA GLY A 301 1.59 16.07 5.31
C GLY A 301 0.18 16.07 5.89
N PHE A 302 0.04 15.87 7.20
CA PHE A 302 -1.29 15.86 7.84
C PHE A 302 -1.95 17.24 7.83
N ALA A 303 -1.22 18.32 8.07
CA ALA A 303 -1.76 19.67 8.02
C ALA A 303 -2.30 20.00 6.63
N GLY A 304 -1.48 19.79 5.58
CA GLY A 304 -1.89 20.08 4.21
C GLY A 304 -3.05 19.18 3.74
N MET A 305 -3.01 17.89 4.06
CA MET A 305 -4.10 16.97 3.75
C MET A 305 -5.39 17.37 4.48
N GLY A 306 -5.35 17.64 5.79
CA GLY A 306 -6.50 18.04 6.58
C GLY A 306 -7.15 19.34 6.08
N ILE A 307 -6.33 20.36 5.78
CA ILE A 307 -6.79 21.62 5.21
C ILE A 307 -7.43 21.39 3.84
N SER A 308 -6.79 20.61 2.97
CA SER A 308 -7.34 20.33 1.64
C SER A 308 -8.68 19.62 1.72
N LEU A 309 -8.82 18.61 2.58
CA LEU A 309 -10.08 17.88 2.78
C LEU A 309 -11.19 18.79 3.32
N PHE A 310 -10.85 19.68 4.24
CA PHE A 310 -11.79 20.68 4.76
C PHE A 310 -12.27 21.66 3.67
N LEU A 311 -11.41 21.95 2.70
CA LEU A 311 -11.73 22.88 1.60
C LEU A 311 -12.52 22.25 0.45
N ILE A 312 -12.54 20.91 0.28
CA ILE A 312 -13.26 20.24 -0.82
C ILE A 312 -14.71 20.75 -0.97
N PRO A 313 -15.54 20.83 0.10
CA PRO A 313 -16.92 21.29 -0.03
C PRO A 313 -17.07 22.68 -0.66
N TYR A 314 -16.16 23.59 -0.36
CA TYR A 314 -16.18 24.97 -0.89
C TYR A 314 -15.84 25.02 -2.39
N PHE A 315 -15.00 24.12 -2.86
CA PHE A 315 -14.54 24.06 -4.26
C PHE A 315 -15.27 23.00 -5.09
N TYR A 316 -16.21 22.27 -4.50
CA TYR A 316 -16.96 21.22 -5.17
C TYR A 316 -17.83 21.72 -6.32
N GLY A 317 -18.18 23.01 -6.34
CA GLY A 317 -19.05 23.64 -7.36
C GLY A 317 -18.37 23.88 -8.72
N THR A 318 -17.06 23.69 -8.86
CA THR A 318 -16.32 23.89 -10.13
C THR A 318 -15.32 22.76 -10.35
N LEU A 319 -15.17 22.33 -11.60
CA LEU A 319 -14.18 21.29 -11.96
C LEU A 319 -12.76 21.72 -11.58
N ALA A 320 -12.36 22.94 -11.93
CA ALA A 320 -11.02 23.44 -11.66
C ALA A 320 -10.71 23.49 -10.15
N GLY A 321 -11.66 23.99 -9.35
CA GLY A 321 -11.51 24.06 -7.89
C GLY A 321 -11.42 22.69 -7.25
N LEU A 322 -12.34 21.78 -7.58
CA LEU A 322 -12.34 20.41 -7.07
C LEU A 322 -11.03 19.69 -7.43
N THR A 323 -10.62 19.79 -8.70
CA THR A 323 -9.39 19.16 -9.18
C THR A 323 -8.17 19.71 -8.45
N ALA A 324 -8.04 21.04 -8.33
CA ALA A 324 -6.91 21.68 -7.66
C ALA A 324 -6.80 21.25 -6.19
N VAL A 325 -7.91 21.22 -5.45
CA VAL A 325 -7.89 20.82 -4.03
C VAL A 325 -7.53 19.34 -3.86
N ILE A 326 -8.02 18.45 -4.74
CA ILE A 326 -7.67 17.03 -4.70
C ILE A 326 -6.18 16.82 -5.06
N PHE A 327 -5.63 17.55 -6.05
CA PHE A 327 -4.19 17.54 -6.35
C PHE A 327 -3.35 17.93 -5.13
N ILE A 328 -3.74 19.01 -4.46
CA ILE A 328 -3.03 19.46 -3.25
C ILE A 328 -3.16 18.44 -2.14
N ALA A 329 -4.35 17.86 -1.94
CA ALA A 329 -4.58 16.79 -0.96
C ALA A 329 -3.65 15.59 -1.22
N GLU A 330 -3.48 15.18 -2.49
CA GLU A 330 -2.63 14.04 -2.85
C GLU A 330 -1.14 14.32 -2.66
N ILE A 331 -0.66 15.56 -2.90
CA ILE A 331 0.72 15.95 -2.59
C ILE A 331 1.00 15.72 -1.10
N PHE A 332 0.14 16.21 -0.23
CA PHE A 332 0.32 16.11 1.22
C PHE A 332 0.04 14.71 1.76
N ASN A 333 -0.94 13.98 1.18
CA ASN A 333 -1.19 12.57 1.45
C ASN A 333 0.08 11.74 1.21
N SER A 334 0.72 11.95 0.07
CA SER A 334 1.93 11.23 -0.31
C SER A 334 3.12 11.55 0.61
N LEU A 335 3.26 12.78 1.09
CA LEU A 335 4.26 13.14 2.11
C LEU A 335 3.99 12.44 3.45
N ALA A 336 2.73 12.41 3.91
CA ALA A 336 2.34 11.73 5.13
C ALA A 336 2.63 10.21 5.05
N SER A 337 2.32 9.59 3.91
CA SER A 337 2.50 8.15 3.68
C SER A 337 3.95 7.69 3.86
N LEU A 338 4.93 8.53 3.51
CA LEU A 338 6.35 8.23 3.66
C LEU A 338 6.75 8.00 5.12
N THR A 339 6.12 8.71 6.04
CA THR A 339 6.59 8.78 7.43
C THR A 339 5.82 7.87 8.37
N VAL A 340 4.55 7.61 8.09
CA VAL A 340 3.67 6.80 8.95
C VAL A 340 4.22 5.40 9.20
N GLY A 341 4.82 4.75 8.19
CA GLY A 341 5.46 3.45 8.33
C GLY A 341 6.87 3.50 8.96
N ILE A 342 7.53 4.67 8.98
CA ILE A 342 8.89 4.80 9.53
C ILE A 342 8.88 4.75 11.05
N PHE A 343 7.94 5.43 11.71
CA PHE A 343 7.90 5.50 13.17
C PHE A 343 7.79 4.13 13.87
N PRO A 344 6.92 3.19 13.46
CA PRO A 344 6.93 1.85 14.01
C PRO A 344 8.27 1.13 13.83
N ALA A 345 8.96 1.36 12.72
CA ALA A 345 10.24 0.72 12.43
C ALA A 345 11.39 1.32 13.25
N GLU A 346 11.40 2.63 13.49
CA GLU A 346 12.49 3.33 14.19
C GLU A 346 12.29 3.38 15.72
N LEU A 347 11.03 3.52 16.20
CA LEU A 347 10.72 3.62 17.63
C LEU A 347 10.61 2.27 18.35
N SER A 348 10.52 1.16 17.61
CA SER A 348 10.38 -0.16 18.22
C SER A 348 11.74 -0.79 18.49
N HIS A 349 11.87 -1.41 19.67
CA HIS A 349 13.06 -2.17 20.02
C HIS A 349 13.30 -3.34 19.04
N THR A 350 14.55 -3.61 18.71
CA THR A 350 14.96 -4.60 17.69
C THR A 350 14.35 -5.99 17.91
N SER A 351 14.13 -6.40 19.18
CA SER A 351 13.59 -7.71 19.50
C SER A 351 12.15 -7.96 19.07
N PHE A 352 11.32 -6.91 18.91
CA PHE A 352 9.90 -7.00 18.51
C PHE A 352 9.52 -6.00 17.40
N ARG A 353 10.48 -5.36 16.75
CA ARG A 353 10.27 -4.34 15.71
C ARG A 353 9.33 -4.80 14.60
N SER A 354 9.55 -5.99 14.06
CA SER A 354 8.70 -6.55 12.99
C SER A 354 7.27 -6.79 13.45
N SER A 355 7.09 -7.24 14.72
CA SER A 355 5.75 -7.46 15.30
C SER A 355 5.02 -6.14 15.53
N ALA A 356 5.72 -5.11 16.01
CA ALA A 356 5.16 -3.78 16.22
C ALA A 356 4.78 -3.11 14.89
N TYR A 357 5.63 -3.24 13.87
CA TYR A 357 5.31 -2.76 12.52
C TYR A 357 4.07 -3.47 11.96
N GLY A 358 4.01 -4.80 12.04
CA GLY A 358 2.86 -5.58 11.57
C GLY A 358 1.56 -5.22 12.29
N PHE A 359 1.61 -5.01 13.60
CA PHE A 359 0.47 -4.56 14.39
C PHE A 359 -0.03 -3.17 13.91
N SER A 360 0.89 -2.23 13.70
CA SER A 360 0.55 -0.89 13.23
C SER A 360 0.00 -0.88 11.81
N ALA A 361 0.60 -1.66 10.91
CA ALA A 361 0.12 -1.81 9.55
C ALA A 361 -1.29 -2.44 9.51
N THR A 362 -1.57 -3.39 10.41
CA THR A 362 -2.92 -3.97 10.57
C THR A 362 -3.91 -2.92 11.06
N ALA A 363 -3.52 -2.11 12.05
CA ALA A 363 -4.37 -0.99 12.52
C ALA A 363 -4.67 -0.01 11.37
N GLY A 364 -3.66 0.35 10.56
CA GLY A 364 -3.85 1.16 9.36
C GLY A 364 -4.86 0.53 8.39
N LYS A 365 -4.71 -0.76 8.07
CA LYS A 365 -5.65 -1.46 7.16
C LYS A 365 -7.10 -1.47 7.68
N ILE A 366 -7.29 -1.59 8.99
CA ILE A 366 -8.62 -1.44 9.62
C ILE A 366 -9.12 -0.01 9.41
N GLY A 367 -8.27 1.00 9.62
CA GLY A 367 -8.57 2.40 9.32
C GLY A 367 -8.99 2.61 7.86
N ALA A 368 -8.25 2.01 6.92
CA ALA A 368 -8.57 2.08 5.50
C ALA A 368 -9.98 1.56 5.17
N VAL A 369 -10.37 0.41 5.73
CA VAL A 369 -11.72 -0.14 5.58
C VAL A 369 -12.76 0.80 6.16
N CYS A 370 -12.54 1.28 7.38
CA CYS A 370 -13.44 2.25 8.03
C CYS A 370 -13.59 3.51 7.16
N GLY A 371 -12.48 4.05 6.65
CA GLY A 371 -12.47 5.24 5.81
C GLY A 371 -13.28 5.08 4.52
N VAL A 372 -13.09 3.96 3.81
CA VAL A 372 -13.87 3.66 2.59
C VAL A 372 -15.37 3.56 2.90
N LEU A 373 -15.75 2.85 3.95
CA LEU A 373 -17.17 2.68 4.31
C LEU A 373 -17.81 4.01 4.76
N ILE A 374 -17.12 4.77 5.62
CA ILE A 374 -17.56 6.08 6.09
C ILE A 374 -17.76 7.01 4.89
N MET A 375 -16.75 7.15 4.05
CA MET A 375 -16.83 8.09 2.92
C MET A 375 -17.84 7.64 1.87
N THR A 376 -17.96 6.33 1.58
CA THR A 376 -18.98 5.85 0.63
C THR A 376 -20.38 6.20 1.14
N TYR A 377 -20.65 6.03 2.45
CA TYR A 377 -21.91 6.40 3.06
C TYR A 377 -22.18 7.92 2.93
N PHE A 378 -21.21 8.76 3.29
CA PHE A 378 -21.38 10.21 3.26
C PHE A 378 -21.44 10.79 1.85
N VAL A 379 -20.63 10.29 0.92
CA VAL A 379 -20.69 10.69 -0.51
C VAL A 379 -22.08 10.36 -1.09
N GLY A 380 -22.79 9.34 -0.56
CA GLY A 380 -24.15 9.00 -0.91
C GLY A 380 -25.23 9.93 -0.32
N ASN A 381 -25.05 10.37 0.93
CA ASN A 381 -26.10 11.04 1.72
C ASN A 381 -25.80 12.52 2.03
N ASN A 382 -24.62 12.81 2.58
CA ASN A 382 -24.18 14.16 2.94
C ASN A 382 -22.66 14.27 2.77
N LYS A 383 -22.22 14.57 1.55
CA LYS A 383 -20.80 14.61 1.18
C LYS A 383 -19.99 15.58 2.03
N ASP A 384 -20.53 16.76 2.33
CA ASP A 384 -19.81 17.81 3.05
C ASP A 384 -19.47 17.38 4.46
N LEU A 385 -20.42 16.74 5.16
CA LEU A 385 -20.17 16.18 6.48
C LEU A 385 -19.09 15.07 6.44
N GLY A 386 -19.05 14.27 5.37
CA GLY A 386 -18.02 13.25 5.17
C GLY A 386 -16.63 13.85 5.08
N TYR A 387 -16.46 14.90 4.29
CA TYR A 387 -15.16 15.60 4.16
C TYR A 387 -14.74 16.24 5.48
N TYR A 388 -15.66 16.91 6.20
CA TYR A 388 -15.34 17.51 7.49
C TYR A 388 -14.99 16.47 8.55
N ALA A 389 -15.72 15.34 8.58
CA ALA A 389 -15.42 14.24 9.51
C ALA A 389 -14.00 13.67 9.28
N VAL A 390 -13.66 13.39 8.02
CA VAL A 390 -12.32 12.87 7.69
C VAL A 390 -11.24 13.91 7.93
N ALA A 391 -11.48 15.18 7.58
CA ALA A 391 -10.56 16.28 7.89
C ALA A 391 -10.30 16.39 9.40
N GLY A 392 -11.35 16.22 10.24
CA GLY A 392 -11.22 16.19 11.70
C GLY A 392 -10.37 15.02 12.20
N LEU A 393 -10.51 13.82 11.61
CA LEU A 393 -9.69 12.65 11.96
C LEU A 393 -8.22 12.83 11.57
N ILE A 394 -7.94 13.40 10.39
CA ILE A 394 -6.57 13.76 9.97
C ILE A 394 -5.98 14.86 10.87
N SER A 395 -6.79 15.84 11.28
CA SER A 395 -6.37 16.84 12.26
C SER A 395 -6.03 16.23 13.61
N ALA A 396 -6.78 15.21 14.06
CA ALA A 396 -6.43 14.45 15.26
C ALA A 396 -5.09 13.71 15.09
N ALA A 397 -4.82 13.09 13.94
CA ALA A 397 -3.53 12.48 13.63
C ALA A 397 -2.39 13.52 13.63
N PHE A 398 -2.64 14.73 13.12
CA PHE A 398 -1.71 15.85 13.17
C PHE A 398 -1.34 16.19 14.63
N PHE A 399 -2.31 16.43 15.50
CA PHE A 399 -2.07 16.76 16.90
C PHE A 399 -1.39 15.62 17.67
N LEU A 400 -1.78 14.38 17.44
CA LEU A 400 -1.12 13.22 18.05
C LEU A 400 0.34 13.08 17.61
N SER A 401 0.69 13.50 16.41
CA SER A 401 2.06 13.46 15.89
C SER A 401 3.03 14.37 16.66
N PHE A 402 2.54 15.39 17.38
CA PHE A 402 3.40 16.20 18.25
C PHE A 402 4.00 15.39 19.40
N PHE A 403 3.35 14.32 19.83
CA PHE A 403 3.84 13.43 20.90
C PHE A 403 4.87 12.40 20.40
N LEU A 404 5.07 12.27 19.08
CA LEU A 404 6.14 11.44 18.52
C LEU A 404 7.48 12.18 18.64
N PRO A 405 8.57 11.48 19.00
CA PRO A 405 9.90 12.07 18.96
C PRO A 405 10.38 12.23 17.50
N GLU A 406 11.25 13.22 17.25
CA GLU A 406 11.99 13.28 15.99
C GLU A 406 13.06 12.17 15.97
N THR A 407 13.05 11.36 14.93
CA THR A 407 13.96 10.23 14.75
C THR A 407 15.05 10.49 13.71
N GLY A 408 14.93 11.60 12.96
CA GLY A 408 15.87 11.98 11.92
C GLY A 408 17.28 12.20 12.45
N ASN A 409 18.28 11.69 11.71
CA ASN A 409 19.71 11.82 12.02
C ASN A 409 20.14 11.27 13.40
N LYS A 410 19.32 10.38 14.00
CA LYS A 410 19.66 9.72 15.28
C LYS A 410 19.98 8.25 15.04
N ARG A 411 20.92 7.72 15.81
CA ARG A 411 21.13 6.27 15.86
C ARG A 411 19.94 5.59 16.53
N LEU A 412 19.57 4.39 16.07
CA LEU A 412 18.44 3.64 16.64
C LEU A 412 18.58 3.40 18.16
N ASP A 413 19.81 3.35 18.66
CA ASP A 413 20.11 3.17 20.10
C ASP A 413 19.93 4.46 20.93
N GLU A 414 19.88 5.62 20.27
CA GLU A 414 19.70 6.95 20.88
C GLU A 414 18.22 7.39 20.91
N ILE A 415 17.36 6.67 20.20
CA ILE A 415 15.92 6.96 20.11
C ILE A 415 15.24 6.25 21.30
N LYS A 416 14.90 7.03 22.32
CA LYS A 416 14.20 6.55 23.54
C LYS A 416 12.72 6.95 23.52
#